data_a488da8cf946480171a4afae8211d3db
#
_entry.id   a488da8cf946480171a4afae8211d3db
#
_cell.length_a   1.000
_cell.length_b   1.000
_cell.length_c   1.000
_cell.angle_alpha   90.00
_cell.angle_beta   90.00
_cell.angle_gamma   90.00
#
_symmetry.space_group_name_H-M   'P 1'
#
loop_
_entity.id
_entity.type
_entity.pdbx_description
1 polymer ?
#
loop_
_entity_poly.entity_id
_entity_poly.type
_entity_poly.pdbx_seq_one_letter_code
_entity_poly.pdbx_strand_id
1 'polypeptide(L)'
;MVVSSLLRWRQLFTQPATRRRFLKIGQYAGLFSLCFLLAVGCRNGSSSTGDGGTVGASDRVSIGTTLSARTLDPADAYEIFPGILLYNMGDRLYTYAPGTTDLVPQLATELPTVSDDGLTYTIPLRDDVTLHDGTPFTAEVMAFSINRILENGGRPSALLTGKIESAEATGPNELAITLKAPFAAFPSLLTFSGITPISPEAYELGTGSFSPNTFIGSGPYKLASFSSDVIKLDVNEDYWGVQPTNNGIDIQVFTSAVNLYNTFASGGLDVAYQTLDPDQISKLEADASGNDWQVIEAGTTVINYLSLNQKIEPFDDLNVRKAVAAMMDRQLISDRAFKGQAEPLYSLIPKSFGVYNPVFEEAYGDGNYEEARKYLEAAGITEDNPLAFEIWYPSASTPRAVAANTIKQAIEQSLPGLVNVTVSTAESATLWENVENGAYNSVLSNWYADYFDPENFVQPFLTCDEGNAETLCEVGSTQANGSFYYSDKANTLITQQNAEQDVEKRDGIFEELQQLMIDDVPYIPLWQTKDYVFTTADVDNVAIEPNQQFLLWQIEKGGEG
;
A
#
# COMPACT_ATOMS: atom_id res chain seq x y z
N MET A 1 29.03 -8.51 -29.68
CA MET A 1 30.07 -9.34 -29.05
C MET A 1 29.97 -9.06 -27.57
N VAL A 2 29.10 -9.72 -26.86
CA VAL A 2 29.18 -10.31 -25.51
C VAL A 2 27.85 -11.05 -25.26
N VAL A 3 27.79 -12.28 -25.74
CA VAL A 3 26.80 -13.29 -25.36
C VAL A 3 27.63 -14.42 -24.78
N SER A 4 27.75 -14.52 -23.48
CA SER A 4 28.18 -15.75 -22.79
C SER A 4 28.40 -15.52 -21.28
N SER A 5 27.32 -15.52 -20.47
CA SER A 5 27.45 -15.79 -19.03
C SER A 5 26.15 -16.29 -18.33
N LEU A 6 25.16 -16.79 -19.07
CA LEU A 6 23.91 -17.36 -18.50
C LEU A 6 23.82 -18.89 -18.70
N LEU A 7 24.92 -19.61 -18.42
CA LEU A 7 24.92 -21.07 -18.49
C LEU A 7 25.86 -21.69 -17.44
N ARG A 8 25.56 -21.45 -16.14
CA ARG A 8 26.24 -22.19 -15.04
C ARG A 8 25.45 -22.25 -13.74
N TRP A 9 24.15 -22.52 -13.77
CA TRP A 9 23.38 -22.87 -12.54
C TRP A 9 22.32 -23.95 -12.79
N ARG A 10 22.67 -24.95 -13.61
CA ARG A 10 21.83 -26.15 -13.80
C ARG A 10 22.65 -27.41 -13.67
N GLN A 11 23.24 -27.66 -12.49
CA GLN A 11 23.77 -29.00 -12.13
C GLN A 11 24.06 -29.05 -10.63
N LEU A 12 23.06 -29.24 -9.81
CA LEU A 12 23.22 -29.69 -8.43
C LEU A 12 21.86 -30.07 -7.80
N PHE A 13 21.13 -31.01 -8.41
CA PHE A 13 20.07 -31.77 -7.72
C PHE A 13 19.63 -32.94 -8.61
N THR A 14 20.50 -33.94 -8.73
CA THR A 14 20.07 -35.30 -9.12
C THR A 14 20.95 -36.31 -8.42
N GLN A 15 20.48 -36.82 -7.31
CA GLN A 15 20.78 -38.21 -6.89
C GLN A 15 19.68 -38.77 -6.00
N PRO A 16 19.25 -40.03 -6.18
CA PRO A 16 18.06 -40.62 -5.58
C PRO A 16 18.34 -41.25 -4.21
N ALA A 17 17.45 -41.01 -3.26
CA ALA A 17 17.48 -41.63 -1.95
C ALA A 17 16.87 -43.07 -2.00
N THR A 18 17.68 -44.02 -1.69
CA THR A 18 17.32 -45.42 -1.50
C THR A 18 16.49 -45.67 -0.24
N ARG A 19 15.40 -46.38 -0.44
CA ARG A 19 14.56 -46.97 0.65
C ARG A 19 15.38 -47.92 1.51
N ARG A 20 15.25 -47.80 2.85
CA ARG A 20 15.27 -48.97 3.76
C ARG A 20 14.25 -48.80 4.89
N ARG A 21 13.24 -49.71 4.82
CA ARG A 21 12.35 -50.07 5.94
C ARG A 21 13.18 -50.71 7.04
N PHE A 22 12.86 -50.45 8.31
CA PHE A 22 12.78 -51.49 9.34
C PHE A 22 11.81 -51.04 10.45
N LEU A 23 10.84 -51.91 10.68
CA LEU A 23 9.97 -51.98 11.85
C LEU A 23 10.80 -52.20 13.14
N LYS A 24 10.39 -51.61 14.25
CA LYS A 24 10.31 -52.29 15.54
C LYS A 24 9.28 -51.63 16.45
N ILE A 25 8.28 -52.44 16.79
CA ILE A 25 7.25 -52.31 17.82
C ILE A 25 7.92 -52.66 19.15
N GLY A 26 7.52 -51.98 20.22
CA GLY A 26 7.70 -52.53 21.55
C GLY A 26 7.80 -51.54 22.69
N GLN A 27 6.70 -51.34 23.37
CA GLN A 27 6.53 -51.23 24.81
C GLN A 27 7.35 -50.19 25.59
N TYR A 28 6.65 -49.24 26.26
CA TYR A 28 6.58 -49.17 27.72
C TYR A 28 5.43 -48.26 28.15
N ALA A 29 4.42 -48.88 28.70
CA ALA A 29 3.44 -48.27 29.58
C ALA A 29 4.05 -48.19 30.98
N GLY A 30 3.78 -47.14 31.71
CA GLY A 30 3.99 -47.09 33.15
C GLY A 30 4.86 -45.92 33.61
N LEU A 31 4.22 -44.88 34.09
CA LEU A 31 4.51 -44.13 35.32
C LEU A 31 3.58 -42.92 35.40
N PHE A 32 2.33 -43.20 35.68
CA PHE A 32 1.43 -42.27 36.37
C PHE A 32 1.57 -42.49 37.87
N SER A 33 1.57 -41.44 38.63
CA SER A 33 1.59 -41.34 40.10
C SER A 33 2.93 -40.98 40.70
N LEU A 34 3.08 -39.72 41.04
CA LEU A 34 3.53 -39.27 42.38
C LEU A 34 3.95 -37.79 42.29
N CYS A 35 3.07 -36.86 42.63
CA CYS A 35 3.38 -35.52 43.17
C CYS A 35 2.07 -34.78 43.50
N PHE A 36 1.29 -35.41 44.39
CA PHE A 36 0.35 -34.72 45.26
C PHE A 36 0.88 -34.93 46.68
N LEU A 37 0.91 -33.88 47.47
CA LEU A 37 1.29 -33.76 48.88
C LEU A 37 2.68 -33.11 49.06
N LEU A 38 2.61 -31.79 49.24
CA LEU A 38 3.35 -31.02 50.25
C LEU A 38 2.86 -29.57 50.22
N ALA A 39 1.71 -29.37 50.76
CA ALA A 39 1.21 -28.07 51.21
C ALA A 39 0.83 -28.22 52.68
N VAL A 40 1.72 -27.87 53.60
CA VAL A 40 1.34 -27.34 54.94
C VAL A 40 2.63 -26.86 55.64
N GLY A 41 2.62 -25.56 55.99
CA GLY A 41 3.32 -25.07 57.17
C GLY A 41 4.57 -24.23 56.95
N CYS A 42 4.43 -22.92 57.01
CA CYS A 42 4.99 -22.15 58.11
C CYS A 42 4.52 -20.68 58.03
N ARG A 43 3.60 -20.36 58.92
CA ARG A 43 3.19 -19.01 59.25
C ARG A 43 4.17 -18.46 60.29
N ASN A 44 4.95 -17.45 59.88
CA ASN A 44 5.49 -16.49 60.84
C ASN A 44 5.66 -15.13 60.17
N GLY A 45 5.12 -14.12 60.79
CA GLY A 45 4.99 -12.79 60.28
C GLY A 45 6.28 -12.00 60.28
N SER A 46 6.37 -11.14 59.33
CA SER A 46 7.08 -9.86 59.38
C SER A 46 6.30 -8.91 58.50
N SER A 47 5.68 -7.96 59.13
CA SER A 47 5.05 -6.81 58.48
C SER A 47 6.13 -5.96 57.83
N SER A 48 6.29 -6.10 56.49
CA SER A 48 6.81 -5.03 55.68
C SER A 48 5.62 -4.48 54.88
N THR A 49 5.24 -3.26 55.17
CA THR A 49 4.43 -2.43 54.31
C THR A 49 5.14 -2.33 52.98
N GLY A 50 4.85 -3.25 52.07
CA GLY A 50 5.12 -3.13 50.66
C GLY A 50 3.93 -2.45 50.04
N ASP A 51 4.17 -1.29 49.56
CA ASP A 51 3.34 -0.51 48.66
C ASP A 51 2.79 -1.44 47.58
N GLY A 52 1.50 -1.73 47.67
CA GLY A 52 0.75 -2.38 46.59
C GLY A 52 0.60 -1.37 45.46
N GLY A 53 1.64 -1.16 44.69
CA GLY A 53 1.50 -0.47 43.42
C GLY A 53 0.47 -1.23 42.61
N THR A 54 -0.72 -0.68 42.48
CA THR A 54 -1.56 -0.88 41.29
C THR A 54 -0.60 -0.75 40.12
N VAL A 55 -0.54 -1.77 39.26
CA VAL A 55 0.06 -1.61 37.94
C VAL A 55 -0.81 -0.56 37.27
N GLY A 56 -0.39 0.70 37.36
CA GLY A 56 -1.06 1.80 36.67
C GLY A 56 -1.18 1.43 35.19
N ALA A 57 -2.34 1.68 34.63
CA ALA A 57 -2.52 1.57 33.20
C ALA A 57 -1.32 2.28 32.52
N SER A 58 -0.69 1.63 31.58
CA SER A 58 0.45 2.23 30.86
C SER A 58 -0.08 3.46 30.14
N ASP A 59 0.48 4.63 30.39
CA ASP A 59 0.16 5.88 29.67
C ASP A 59 0.58 5.79 28.17
N ARG A 60 1.09 4.64 27.74
CA ARG A 60 1.44 4.33 26.36
C ARG A 60 0.20 3.81 25.62
N VAL A 61 0.08 4.18 24.36
CA VAL A 61 -1.02 3.70 23.51
C VAL A 61 -0.69 2.30 22.97
N SER A 62 -1.59 1.35 23.21
CA SER A 62 -1.49 0.00 22.68
C SER A 62 -2.29 -0.14 21.38
N ILE A 63 -1.62 -0.50 20.27
CA ILE A 63 -2.21 -0.62 18.95
C ILE A 63 -2.11 -2.06 18.47
N GLY A 64 -3.22 -2.63 17.99
CA GLY A 64 -3.25 -3.93 17.33
C GLY A 64 -3.43 -3.80 15.82
N THR A 65 -2.70 -4.60 15.05
CA THR A 65 -2.86 -4.72 13.59
C THR A 65 -2.46 -6.11 13.11
N THR A 66 -2.85 -6.52 11.89
CA THR A 66 -2.29 -7.71 11.24
C THR A 66 -1.26 -7.36 10.16
N LEU A 67 -1.02 -6.06 9.95
CA LEU A 67 0.07 -5.60 9.09
C LEU A 67 1.42 -5.97 9.72
N SER A 68 2.37 -6.37 8.89
CA SER A 68 3.70 -6.77 9.35
C SER A 68 4.80 -5.97 8.66
N ALA A 69 5.93 -5.82 9.34
CA ALA A 69 7.11 -5.19 8.80
C ALA A 69 8.25 -6.21 8.69
N ARG A 70 8.80 -6.37 7.49
CA ARG A 70 9.97 -7.22 7.23
C ARG A 70 11.26 -6.50 7.57
N THR A 71 11.30 -5.20 7.36
CA THR A 71 12.46 -4.35 7.53
C THR A 71 12.03 -2.94 7.88
N LEU A 72 12.86 -2.23 8.63
CA LEU A 72 12.73 -0.79 8.88
C LEU A 72 13.84 0.01 8.20
N ASP A 73 14.67 -0.62 7.36
CA ASP A 73 15.67 0.08 6.56
C ASP A 73 15.00 0.86 5.43
N PRO A 74 15.10 2.21 5.38
CA PRO A 74 14.44 3.02 4.36
C PRO A 74 14.87 2.68 2.91
N ALA A 75 16.07 2.12 2.72
CA ALA A 75 16.52 1.70 1.39
C ALA A 75 15.95 0.34 0.94
N ASP A 76 15.23 -0.40 1.82
CA ASP A 76 14.62 -1.70 1.49
C ASP A 76 13.15 -1.82 1.92
N ALA A 77 12.66 -0.91 2.76
CA ALA A 77 11.26 -0.86 3.22
C ALA A 77 10.35 -0.26 2.14
N TYR A 78 9.43 -1.06 1.61
CA TYR A 78 8.49 -0.64 0.57
C TYR A 78 7.05 -1.05 0.85
N GLU A 79 6.84 -1.86 1.86
CA GLU A 79 5.52 -2.28 2.29
C GLU A 79 4.81 -1.16 3.08
N ILE A 80 3.47 -1.18 3.11
CA ILE A 80 2.62 -0.14 3.75
C ILE A 80 2.99 0.08 5.22
N PHE A 81 3.08 -1.00 6.00
CA PHE A 81 3.27 -0.87 7.44
C PHE A 81 4.67 -0.35 7.85
N PRO A 82 5.78 -0.83 7.26
CA PRO A 82 7.06 -0.15 7.42
C PRO A 82 7.00 1.33 7.05
N GLY A 83 6.28 1.69 5.97
CA GLY A 83 6.07 3.08 5.57
C GLY A 83 5.41 3.93 6.67
N ILE A 84 4.37 3.41 7.31
CA ILE A 84 3.70 4.09 8.44
C ILE A 84 4.67 4.25 9.63
N LEU A 85 5.46 3.23 9.95
CA LEU A 85 6.45 3.31 11.03
C LEU A 85 7.53 4.34 10.73
N LEU A 86 8.10 4.31 9.51
CA LEU A 86 9.09 5.28 9.05
C LEU A 86 8.53 6.72 9.05
N TYR A 87 7.24 6.88 8.70
CA TYR A 87 6.57 8.19 8.72
C TYR A 87 6.51 8.80 10.11
N ASN A 88 6.39 7.99 11.15
CA ASN A 88 6.32 8.43 12.54
C ASN A 88 7.69 8.52 13.23
N MET A 89 8.72 7.85 12.70
CA MET A 89 10.06 7.88 13.27
C MET A 89 11.04 8.78 12.51
N GLY A 90 10.68 9.23 11.29
CA GLY A 90 11.49 10.10 10.45
C GLY A 90 10.68 11.25 9.89
N ASP A 91 11.36 12.31 9.46
CA ASP A 91 10.77 13.41 8.72
C ASP A 91 11.15 13.32 7.24
N ARG A 92 10.45 14.04 6.38
CA ARG A 92 10.68 14.14 4.94
C ARG A 92 10.99 15.59 4.59
N LEU A 93 11.46 15.82 3.37
CA LEU A 93 11.64 17.18 2.88
C LEU A 93 10.31 17.94 2.84
N TYR A 94 9.25 17.24 2.39
CA TYR A 94 7.88 17.76 2.31
C TYR A 94 6.90 16.77 2.95
N THR A 95 5.75 17.28 3.35
CA THR A 95 4.62 16.52 3.86
C THR A 95 3.32 17.15 3.38
N TYR A 96 2.17 16.60 3.76
CA TYR A 96 0.88 17.23 3.50
C TYR A 96 0.36 17.93 4.75
N ALA A 97 -0.32 19.06 4.57
CA ALA A 97 -1.00 19.71 5.68
C ALA A 97 -2.08 18.78 6.24
N PRO A 98 -2.18 18.60 7.58
CA PRO A 98 -3.10 17.63 8.19
C PRO A 98 -4.54 17.75 7.67
N GLY A 99 -5.15 16.62 7.33
CA GLY A 99 -6.50 16.55 6.78
C GLY A 99 -6.66 17.05 5.35
N THR A 100 -5.57 17.39 4.65
CA THR A 100 -5.59 17.93 3.29
C THR A 100 -4.66 17.17 2.35
N THR A 101 -4.67 17.57 1.09
CA THR A 101 -3.74 17.11 0.04
C THR A 101 -2.72 18.18 -0.34
N ASP A 102 -2.66 19.27 0.42
CA ASP A 102 -1.78 20.40 0.15
C ASP A 102 -0.35 20.07 0.60
N LEU A 103 0.59 20.10 -0.33
CA LEU A 103 2.01 19.88 -0.07
C LEU A 103 2.61 21.05 0.70
N VAL A 104 3.26 20.75 1.83
CA VAL A 104 3.90 21.75 2.69
C VAL A 104 5.34 21.35 3.03
N PRO A 105 6.25 22.32 3.26
CA PRO A 105 7.60 22.05 3.75
C PRO A 105 7.59 21.37 5.12
N GLN A 106 8.56 20.45 5.35
CA GLN A 106 8.82 19.82 6.65
C GLN A 106 10.29 20.02 7.05
N LEU A 107 11.24 19.26 6.50
CA LEU A 107 12.67 19.50 6.65
C LEU A 107 13.20 20.57 5.67
N ALA A 108 12.52 20.77 4.55
CA ALA A 108 12.68 21.96 3.73
C ALA A 108 12.06 23.17 4.43
N THR A 109 12.58 24.36 4.16
CA THR A 109 12.01 25.65 4.68
C THR A 109 11.00 26.27 3.71
N GLU A 110 11.09 25.91 2.42
CA GLU A 110 10.23 26.42 1.33
C GLU A 110 10.01 25.30 0.29
N LEU A 111 9.07 25.52 -0.64
CA LEU A 111 8.95 24.68 -1.82
C LEU A 111 10.21 24.82 -2.70
N PRO A 112 10.56 23.82 -3.50
CA PRO A 112 11.79 23.83 -4.26
C PRO A 112 11.79 24.92 -5.33
N THR A 113 12.95 25.54 -5.58
CA THR A 113 13.17 26.30 -6.80
C THR A 113 13.52 25.32 -7.93
N VAL A 114 12.78 25.37 -9.03
CA VAL A 114 12.97 24.50 -10.19
C VAL A 114 13.64 25.27 -11.30
N SER A 115 14.66 24.70 -11.95
CA SER A 115 15.33 25.29 -13.12
C SER A 115 14.38 25.38 -14.32
N ASP A 116 14.67 26.29 -15.27
CA ASP A 116 13.83 26.53 -16.46
C ASP A 116 13.62 25.29 -17.34
N ASP A 117 14.56 24.35 -17.31
CA ASP A 117 14.46 23.06 -18.01
C ASP A 117 13.70 21.97 -17.22
N GLY A 118 13.27 22.28 -15.99
CA GLY A 118 12.54 21.35 -15.12
C GLY A 118 13.38 20.22 -14.54
N LEU A 119 14.72 20.28 -14.64
CA LEU A 119 15.59 19.18 -14.27
C LEU A 119 16.22 19.34 -12.88
N THR A 120 16.50 20.56 -12.43
CA THR A 120 17.19 20.78 -11.15
C THR A 120 16.25 21.38 -10.13
N TYR A 121 16.13 20.72 -8.99
CA TYR A 121 15.35 21.14 -7.82
C TYR A 121 16.30 21.57 -6.72
N THR A 122 16.33 22.87 -6.41
CA THR A 122 17.11 23.44 -5.30
C THR A 122 16.21 23.60 -4.08
N ILE A 123 16.59 22.98 -2.96
CA ILE A 123 15.76 22.84 -1.76
C ILE A 123 16.52 23.43 -0.58
N PRO A 124 16.04 24.55 0.01
CA PRO A 124 16.58 25.08 1.25
C PRO A 124 16.12 24.26 2.44
N LEU A 125 17.05 23.95 3.36
CA LEU A 125 16.86 23.05 4.48
C LEU A 125 16.91 23.77 5.83
N ARG A 126 16.24 23.19 6.82
CA ARG A 126 16.33 23.60 8.23
C ARG A 126 17.72 23.30 8.79
N ASP A 127 18.11 24.04 9.84
CA ASP A 127 19.40 23.92 10.53
C ASP A 127 19.27 23.62 12.05
N ASP A 128 18.02 23.42 12.52
CA ASP A 128 17.68 23.21 13.92
C ASP A 128 17.25 21.76 14.22
N VAL A 129 17.58 20.80 13.35
CA VAL A 129 17.16 19.41 13.45
C VAL A 129 18.36 18.51 13.78
N THR A 130 18.12 17.54 14.68
CA THR A 130 19.07 16.48 14.99
C THR A 130 18.45 15.10 14.84
N LEU A 131 19.23 14.12 14.40
CA LEU A 131 18.81 12.73 14.33
C LEU A 131 18.78 12.07 15.71
N HIS A 132 18.16 10.91 15.82
CA HIS A 132 17.96 10.19 17.09
C HIS A 132 19.25 9.86 17.86
N ASP A 133 20.38 9.81 17.17
CA ASP A 133 21.71 9.58 17.74
C ASP A 133 22.48 10.88 18.03
N GLY A 134 21.88 12.04 17.79
CA GLY A 134 22.49 13.34 17.98
C GLY A 134 23.25 13.87 16.75
N THR A 135 23.25 13.16 15.63
CA THR A 135 23.83 13.64 14.36
C THR A 135 23.06 14.88 13.88
N PRO A 136 23.73 16.03 13.60
CA PRO A 136 23.03 17.19 13.02
C PRO A 136 22.49 16.87 11.63
N PHE A 137 21.27 17.31 11.33
CA PHE A 137 20.72 17.26 9.98
C PHE A 137 21.37 18.32 9.11
N THR A 138 21.89 17.93 7.95
CA THR A 138 22.51 18.81 6.96
C THR A 138 22.14 18.34 5.55
N ALA A 139 22.47 19.15 4.55
CA ALA A 139 22.29 18.76 3.15
C ALA A 139 23.10 17.52 2.77
N GLU A 140 24.29 17.32 3.35
CA GLU A 140 25.09 16.10 3.14
C GLU A 140 24.38 14.86 3.69
N VAL A 141 23.75 14.96 4.87
CA VAL A 141 22.99 13.85 5.48
C VAL A 141 21.80 13.47 4.61
N MET A 142 21.07 14.46 4.07
CA MET A 142 19.95 14.19 3.18
C MET A 142 20.40 13.61 1.84
N ALA A 143 21.46 14.18 1.24
CA ALA A 143 22.06 13.66 0.02
C ALA A 143 22.55 12.21 0.20
N PHE A 144 23.21 11.90 1.32
CA PHE A 144 23.60 10.52 1.69
C PHE A 144 22.39 9.60 1.71
N SER A 145 21.29 10.02 2.34
CA SER A 145 20.08 9.20 2.51
C SER A 145 19.42 8.87 1.16
N ILE A 146 19.30 9.85 0.26
CA ILE A 146 18.78 9.66 -1.09
C ILE A 146 19.71 8.77 -1.92
N ASN A 147 21.01 9.06 -1.95
CA ASN A 147 21.98 8.28 -2.71
C ASN A 147 22.07 6.85 -2.22
N ARG A 148 21.87 6.61 -0.91
CA ARG A 148 21.84 5.27 -0.36
C ARG A 148 20.67 4.44 -0.92
N ILE A 149 19.49 5.02 -1.10
CA ILE A 149 18.35 4.32 -1.74
C ILE A 149 18.73 3.93 -3.18
N LEU A 150 19.36 4.84 -3.91
CA LEU A 150 19.78 4.60 -5.30
C LEU A 150 20.85 3.51 -5.41
N GLU A 151 21.87 3.55 -4.56
CA GLU A 151 23.06 2.68 -4.64
C GLU A 151 22.84 1.31 -4.02
N ASN A 152 22.08 1.21 -2.92
CA ASN A 152 21.85 -0.05 -2.24
C ASN A 152 20.91 -0.99 -3.01
N GLY A 153 20.06 -0.45 -3.92
CA GLY A 153 19.28 -1.24 -4.87
C GLY A 153 18.18 -2.07 -4.23
N GLY A 154 17.65 -1.65 -3.06
CA GLY A 154 16.46 -2.25 -2.45
C GLY A 154 15.17 -1.89 -3.19
N ARG A 155 14.03 -2.37 -2.69
CA ARG A 155 12.73 -2.19 -3.36
C ARG A 155 12.37 -0.74 -3.68
N PRO A 156 12.56 0.25 -2.75
CA PRO A 156 12.24 1.64 -3.03
C PRO A 156 13.11 2.28 -4.11
N SER A 157 14.26 1.70 -4.44
CA SER A 157 15.15 2.25 -5.47
C SER A 157 14.47 2.38 -6.84
N ALA A 158 13.49 1.52 -7.14
CA ALA A 158 12.73 1.57 -8.39
C ALA A 158 11.98 2.90 -8.57
N LEU A 159 11.54 3.53 -7.47
CA LEU A 159 10.86 4.84 -7.52
C LEU A 159 11.80 5.97 -7.97
N LEU A 160 13.08 5.87 -7.63
CA LEU A 160 14.06 6.94 -7.76
C LEU A 160 15.03 6.75 -8.94
N THR A 161 15.47 5.52 -9.18
CA THR A 161 16.55 5.20 -10.15
C THR A 161 16.21 5.65 -11.58
N GLY A 162 14.95 5.57 -11.99
CA GLY A 162 14.49 6.06 -13.29
C GLY A 162 14.36 7.58 -13.38
N LYS A 163 14.35 8.30 -12.25
CA LYS A 163 14.00 9.72 -12.16
C LYS A 163 15.19 10.59 -11.73
N ILE A 164 15.94 10.18 -10.69
CA ILE A 164 17.04 10.99 -10.14
C ILE A 164 18.37 10.64 -10.83
N GLU A 165 19.08 11.67 -11.28
CA GLU A 165 20.47 11.57 -11.76
C GLU A 165 21.46 11.74 -10.62
N SER A 166 21.29 12.78 -9.78
CA SER A 166 22.14 13.05 -8.62
C SER A 166 21.37 13.77 -7.51
N ALA A 167 21.84 13.60 -6.27
CA ALA A 167 21.47 14.40 -5.09
C ALA A 167 22.73 14.87 -4.38
N GLU A 168 22.94 16.18 -4.31
CA GLU A 168 24.19 16.80 -3.84
C GLU A 168 23.92 17.97 -2.89
N ALA A 169 24.74 18.11 -1.86
CA ALA A 169 24.76 19.30 -1.03
C ALA A 169 25.50 20.42 -1.77
N THR A 170 24.83 21.55 -2.03
CA THR A 170 25.42 22.77 -2.60
C THR A 170 25.83 23.76 -1.54
N GLY A 171 25.40 23.56 -0.31
CA GLY A 171 25.74 24.29 0.90
C GLY A 171 25.36 23.47 2.12
N PRO A 172 25.65 23.92 3.35
CA PRO A 172 25.30 23.19 4.56
C PRO A 172 23.79 22.93 4.69
N ASN A 173 22.98 23.89 4.23
CA ASN A 173 21.52 23.87 4.33
C ASN A 173 20.86 24.02 2.95
N GLU A 174 21.48 23.57 1.89
CA GLU A 174 20.95 23.62 0.54
C GLU A 174 21.26 22.32 -0.19
N LEU A 175 20.20 21.65 -0.64
CA LEU A 175 20.25 20.40 -1.39
C LEU A 175 19.85 20.67 -2.84
N ALA A 176 20.65 20.18 -3.79
CA ALA A 176 20.28 20.13 -5.20
C ALA A 176 20.00 18.69 -5.62
N ILE A 177 18.85 18.44 -6.24
CA ILE A 177 18.52 17.16 -6.86
C ILE A 177 18.34 17.38 -8.35
N THR A 178 19.12 16.66 -9.15
CA THR A 178 19.02 16.69 -10.61
C THR A 178 18.27 15.48 -11.10
N LEU A 179 17.28 15.69 -11.96
CA LEU A 179 16.46 14.65 -12.58
C LEU A 179 16.98 14.30 -13.97
N LYS A 180 16.71 13.08 -14.40
CA LYS A 180 17.01 12.56 -15.77
C LYS A 180 16.06 13.12 -16.83
N ALA A 181 14.82 13.45 -16.43
CA ALA A 181 13.79 14.09 -17.25
C ALA A 181 12.87 14.91 -16.36
N PRO A 182 12.16 15.92 -16.91
CA PRO A 182 11.19 16.71 -16.14
C PRO A 182 10.14 15.81 -15.50
N PHE A 183 9.82 16.11 -14.23
CA PHE A 183 8.84 15.33 -13.47
C PHE A 183 8.11 16.23 -12.46
N ALA A 184 6.96 16.77 -12.86
CA ALA A 184 6.18 17.75 -12.08
C ALA A 184 5.70 17.19 -10.72
N ALA A 185 5.46 15.87 -10.62
CA ALA A 185 5.12 15.20 -9.37
C ALA A 185 6.33 14.98 -8.43
N PHE A 186 7.52 15.45 -8.77
CA PHE A 186 8.72 15.20 -7.97
C PHE A 186 8.62 15.69 -6.51
N PRO A 187 8.06 16.88 -6.20
CA PRO A 187 7.86 17.29 -4.81
C PRO A 187 6.96 16.34 -4.02
N SER A 188 5.92 15.78 -4.65
CA SER A 188 5.07 14.76 -4.05
C SER A 188 5.82 13.45 -3.81
N LEU A 189 6.69 13.02 -4.73
CA LEU A 189 7.56 11.86 -4.53
C LEU A 189 8.48 12.03 -3.31
N LEU A 190 8.94 13.25 -3.02
CA LEU A 190 9.77 13.54 -1.85
C LEU A 190 9.03 13.43 -0.50
N THR A 191 7.71 13.16 -0.51
CA THR A 191 6.93 12.82 0.70
C THR A 191 6.95 11.32 1.00
N PHE A 192 7.48 10.47 0.11
CA PHE A 192 7.58 9.03 0.34
C PHE A 192 8.34 8.75 1.64
N SER A 193 7.78 7.92 2.51
CA SER A 193 8.28 7.70 3.88
C SER A 193 9.71 7.17 3.95
N GLY A 194 10.19 6.50 2.90
CA GLY A 194 11.58 6.03 2.79
C GLY A 194 12.58 7.15 2.46
N ILE A 195 12.12 8.32 1.93
CA ILE A 195 12.98 9.48 1.66
C ILE A 195 13.09 10.32 2.93
N THR A 196 13.76 9.79 3.93
CA THR A 196 13.98 10.37 5.26
C THR A 196 15.47 10.43 5.57
N PRO A 197 15.96 11.46 6.27
CA PRO A 197 17.36 11.51 6.68
C PRO A 197 17.67 10.38 7.68
N ILE A 198 18.78 9.70 7.45
CA ILE A 198 19.32 8.66 8.32
C ILE A 198 20.77 8.95 8.67
N SER A 199 21.23 8.45 9.82
CA SER A 199 22.58 8.70 10.29
C SER A 199 23.64 8.02 9.41
N PRO A 200 24.56 8.76 8.77
CA PRO A 200 25.65 8.16 8.01
C PRO A 200 26.60 7.29 8.85
N GLU A 201 26.58 7.43 10.18
CA GLU A 201 27.40 6.61 11.08
C GLU A 201 26.77 5.23 11.35
N ALA A 202 25.44 5.11 11.19
CA ALA A 202 24.68 3.88 11.47
C ALA A 202 24.38 3.04 10.23
N TYR A 203 24.55 3.61 9.03
CA TYR A 203 24.16 2.94 7.78
C TYR A 203 25.29 2.98 6.74
N GLU A 204 25.41 1.89 5.99
CA GLU A 204 26.41 1.73 4.96
C GLU A 204 25.85 1.99 3.56
N LEU A 205 26.66 2.59 2.69
CA LEU A 205 26.45 2.64 1.25
C LEU A 205 26.93 1.35 0.60
N GLY A 206 26.20 0.89 -0.42
CA GLY A 206 26.60 -0.24 -1.25
C GLY A 206 25.49 -1.25 -1.48
N THR A 207 25.48 -1.85 -2.63
CA THR A 207 24.44 -2.79 -3.08
C THR A 207 24.20 -3.90 -2.07
N GLY A 208 22.96 -4.01 -1.59
CA GLY A 208 22.52 -5.03 -0.64
C GLY A 208 22.93 -4.78 0.80
N SER A 209 23.52 -3.64 1.14
CA SER A 209 23.85 -3.28 2.53
C SER A 209 22.62 -2.73 3.26
N PHE A 210 21.88 -3.62 3.95
CA PHE A 210 20.64 -3.25 4.65
C PHE A 210 20.74 -3.52 6.17
N SER A 211 20.04 -2.66 6.94
CA SER A 211 19.94 -2.74 8.41
C SER A 211 18.46 -2.96 8.82
N PRO A 212 17.90 -4.17 8.65
CA PRO A 212 16.46 -4.41 8.69
C PRO A 212 15.77 -4.12 10.03
N ASN A 213 16.53 -4.16 11.13
CA ASN A 213 16.00 -4.02 12.50
C ASN A 213 16.40 -2.71 13.17
N THR A 214 16.89 -1.74 12.39
CA THR A 214 17.40 -0.47 12.90
C THR A 214 16.73 0.68 12.19
N PHE A 215 16.37 1.72 12.92
CA PHE A 215 16.00 3.00 12.37
C PHE A 215 16.54 4.14 13.24
N ILE A 216 17.33 5.02 12.65
CA ILE A 216 17.89 6.23 13.26
C ILE A 216 17.61 7.39 12.32
N GLY A 217 16.48 8.03 12.53
CA GLY A 217 15.98 9.19 11.77
C GLY A 217 15.83 10.43 12.64
N SER A 218 14.93 11.33 12.29
CA SER A 218 14.74 12.66 12.90
C SER A 218 13.36 12.87 13.56
N GLY A 219 12.46 11.89 13.47
CA GLY A 219 11.05 12.06 13.80
C GLY A 219 10.69 12.07 15.29
N PRO A 220 9.38 12.20 15.58
CA PRO A 220 8.85 12.32 16.95
C PRO A 220 9.01 11.06 17.82
N TYR A 221 9.26 9.89 17.21
CA TYR A 221 9.50 8.65 17.94
C TYR A 221 10.84 8.02 17.59
N LYS A 222 11.45 7.38 18.59
CA LYS A 222 12.65 6.52 18.50
C LYS A 222 12.22 5.07 18.55
N LEU A 223 12.88 4.20 17.77
CA LEU A 223 12.68 2.76 17.83
C LEU A 223 13.26 2.20 19.15
N ALA A 224 12.40 1.76 20.06
CA ALA A 224 12.81 1.11 21.31
C ALA A 224 13.04 -0.39 21.13
N SER A 225 12.16 -1.08 20.39
CA SER A 225 12.33 -2.49 20.04
C SER A 225 11.54 -2.86 18.80
N PHE A 226 12.07 -3.84 18.05
CA PHE A 226 11.45 -4.38 16.84
C PHE A 226 11.53 -5.90 16.82
N SER A 227 10.38 -6.56 16.72
CA SER A 227 10.24 -7.99 16.46
C SER A 227 9.06 -8.24 15.50
N SER A 228 8.86 -9.47 15.08
CA SER A 228 7.78 -9.84 14.17
C SER A 228 6.38 -9.64 14.75
N ASP A 229 6.26 -9.61 16.07
CA ASP A 229 5.00 -9.63 16.81
C ASP A 229 4.80 -8.41 17.72
N VAL A 230 5.89 -7.71 18.08
CA VAL A 230 5.83 -6.51 18.93
C VAL A 230 6.82 -5.45 18.46
N ILE A 231 6.33 -4.22 18.32
CA ILE A 231 7.12 -3.04 18.01
C ILE A 231 6.86 -1.99 19.08
N LYS A 232 7.91 -1.39 19.61
CA LYS A 232 7.80 -0.33 20.61
C LYS A 232 8.49 0.94 20.14
N LEU A 233 7.77 2.05 20.25
CA LEU A 233 8.26 3.37 19.91
C LEU A 233 8.26 4.23 21.17
N ASP A 234 9.43 4.78 21.52
CA ASP A 234 9.57 5.75 22.61
C ASP A 234 9.52 7.17 22.06
N VAL A 235 9.01 8.10 22.85
CA VAL A 235 8.98 9.51 22.49
C VAL A 235 10.40 10.06 22.31
N ASN A 236 10.64 10.82 21.26
CA ASN A 236 11.84 11.62 21.09
C ASN A 236 11.65 12.96 21.79
N GLU A 237 12.12 13.06 23.05
CA GLU A 237 12.01 14.29 23.86
C GLU A 237 12.74 15.49 23.24
N ASP A 238 13.74 15.24 22.37
CA ASP A 238 14.52 16.25 21.67
C ASP A 238 13.96 16.58 20.26
N TYR A 239 12.74 16.14 19.94
CA TYR A 239 12.13 16.37 18.65
C TYR A 239 11.91 17.86 18.39
N TRP A 240 12.35 18.35 17.24
CA TRP A 240 12.28 19.74 16.82
C TRP A 240 10.86 20.25 16.51
N GLY A 241 9.95 19.35 16.16
CA GLY A 241 8.57 19.66 15.78
C GLY A 241 7.58 19.56 16.95
N VAL A 242 6.32 19.25 16.64
CA VAL A 242 5.28 19.08 17.64
C VAL A 242 5.52 17.78 18.41
N GLN A 243 5.67 17.91 19.74
CA GLN A 243 5.87 16.76 20.61
C GLN A 243 4.64 15.84 20.61
N PRO A 244 4.83 14.50 20.68
CA PRO A 244 3.74 13.55 20.86
C PRO A 244 2.88 13.87 22.07
N THR A 245 1.57 13.66 21.95
CA THR A 245 0.59 13.85 23.05
C THR A 245 0.46 12.62 23.95
N ASN A 246 1.15 11.52 23.62
CA ASN A 246 1.20 10.27 24.38
C ASN A 246 2.61 9.93 24.86
N ASN A 247 2.74 8.95 25.74
CA ASN A 247 4.02 8.54 26.34
C ASN A 247 4.72 7.39 25.58
N GLY A 248 4.39 7.22 24.30
CA GLY A 248 4.96 6.19 23.42
C GLY A 248 3.90 5.21 22.93
N ILE A 249 4.29 4.37 22.00
CA ILE A 249 3.40 3.45 21.28
C ILE A 249 3.91 2.01 21.44
N ASP A 250 3.00 1.09 21.80
CA ASP A 250 3.23 -0.35 21.82
C ASP A 250 2.35 -1.01 20.76
N ILE A 251 2.94 -1.50 19.67
CA ILE A 251 2.21 -2.13 18.57
C ILE A 251 2.31 -3.64 18.69
N GLN A 252 1.17 -4.32 18.68
CA GLN A 252 1.06 -5.76 18.64
C GLN A 252 0.61 -6.22 17.26
N VAL A 253 1.41 -7.09 16.62
CA VAL A 253 1.12 -7.67 15.31
C VAL A 253 0.42 -9.02 15.48
N PHE A 254 -0.82 -9.11 15.00
CA PHE A 254 -1.62 -10.33 15.09
C PHE A 254 -1.50 -11.16 13.80
N THR A 255 -1.60 -12.48 13.96
CA THR A 255 -1.56 -13.41 12.82
C THR A 255 -2.89 -13.55 12.10
N SER A 256 -3.98 -12.98 12.63
CA SER A 256 -5.30 -12.99 12.02
C SER A 256 -6.20 -11.85 12.52
N ALA A 257 -7.10 -11.39 11.66
CA ALA A 257 -8.13 -10.42 11.99
C ALA A 257 -9.03 -10.87 13.15
N VAL A 258 -9.29 -12.17 13.28
CA VAL A 258 -10.10 -12.72 14.38
C VAL A 258 -9.41 -12.53 15.74
N ASN A 259 -8.10 -12.72 15.81
CA ASN A 259 -7.35 -12.51 17.05
C ASN A 259 -7.30 -11.02 17.41
N LEU A 260 -7.05 -10.15 16.44
CA LEU A 260 -7.11 -8.70 16.60
C LEU A 260 -8.47 -8.26 17.13
N TYR A 261 -9.55 -8.66 16.45
CA TYR A 261 -10.93 -8.37 16.87
C TYR A 261 -11.20 -8.79 18.32
N ASN A 262 -10.89 -10.06 18.68
CA ASN A 262 -11.17 -10.57 20.01
C ASN A 262 -10.35 -9.85 21.10
N THR A 263 -9.10 -9.49 20.82
CA THR A 263 -8.25 -8.80 21.78
C THR A 263 -8.75 -7.38 22.01
N PHE A 264 -9.12 -6.64 20.96
CA PHE A 264 -9.74 -5.33 21.09
C PHE A 264 -11.08 -5.39 21.84
N ALA A 265 -11.99 -6.27 21.42
CA ALA A 265 -13.31 -6.41 22.02
C ALA A 265 -13.28 -6.84 23.50
N SER A 266 -12.18 -7.44 23.98
CA SER A 266 -11.98 -7.79 25.40
C SER A 266 -11.24 -6.72 26.20
N GLY A 267 -10.92 -5.55 25.61
CA GLY A 267 -10.20 -4.46 26.27
C GLY A 267 -8.69 -4.68 26.42
N GLY A 268 -8.12 -5.54 25.56
CA GLY A 268 -6.67 -5.82 25.55
C GLY A 268 -5.85 -4.86 24.69
N LEU A 269 -6.52 -3.93 23.99
CA LEU A 269 -5.91 -2.92 23.11
C LEU A 269 -6.70 -1.61 23.23
N ASP A 270 -5.99 -0.50 23.10
CA ASP A 270 -6.58 0.85 23.00
C ASP A 270 -7.08 1.12 21.58
N VAL A 271 -6.37 0.63 20.57
CA VAL A 271 -6.64 0.86 19.15
C VAL A 271 -6.59 -0.44 18.37
N ALA A 272 -7.61 -0.71 17.55
CA ALA A 272 -7.57 -1.72 16.50
C ALA A 272 -7.42 -1.01 15.15
N TYR A 273 -6.24 -1.15 14.54
CA TYR A 273 -5.86 -0.43 13.33
C TYR A 273 -5.94 -1.33 12.10
N GLN A 274 -6.83 -0.97 11.17
CA GLN A 274 -7.04 -1.62 9.88
C GLN A 274 -7.16 -3.17 9.93
N THR A 275 -7.25 -3.83 8.78
CA THR A 275 -7.12 -5.28 8.55
C THR A 275 -8.18 -6.18 9.20
N LEU A 276 -9.26 -5.59 9.68
CA LEU A 276 -10.46 -6.35 10.07
C LEU A 276 -11.28 -6.75 8.83
N ASP A 277 -11.91 -7.92 8.89
CA ASP A 277 -12.83 -8.34 7.83
C ASP A 277 -14.14 -7.54 7.88
N PRO A 278 -14.87 -7.36 6.74
CA PRO A 278 -16.12 -6.60 6.69
C PRO A 278 -17.18 -7.02 7.72
N ASP A 279 -17.24 -8.31 8.07
CA ASP A 279 -18.15 -8.81 9.12
C ASP A 279 -17.75 -8.33 10.52
N GLN A 280 -16.46 -8.24 10.80
CA GLN A 280 -15.93 -7.78 12.09
C GLN A 280 -16.10 -6.27 12.24
N ILE A 281 -15.81 -5.50 11.16
CA ILE A 281 -16.06 -4.06 11.11
C ILE A 281 -17.54 -3.78 11.43
N SER A 282 -18.49 -4.39 10.68
CA SER A 282 -19.92 -4.21 10.91
C SER A 282 -20.35 -4.57 12.33
N LYS A 283 -19.72 -5.55 12.94
CA LYS A 283 -20.02 -5.95 14.31
C LYS A 283 -19.48 -4.94 15.33
N LEU A 284 -18.24 -4.45 15.16
CA LEU A 284 -17.69 -3.41 16.02
C LEU A 284 -18.47 -2.10 15.90
N GLU A 285 -18.90 -1.71 14.69
CA GLU A 285 -19.79 -0.56 14.48
C GLU A 285 -21.11 -0.71 15.23
N ALA A 286 -21.75 -1.88 15.14
CA ALA A 286 -23.02 -2.15 15.83
C ALA A 286 -22.88 -2.16 17.35
N ASP A 287 -21.77 -2.64 17.87
CA ASP A 287 -21.50 -2.77 19.30
C ASP A 287 -20.86 -1.50 19.90
N ALA A 288 -20.43 -0.53 19.06
CA ALA A 288 -19.66 0.64 19.47
C ALA A 288 -20.36 1.47 20.56
N SER A 289 -21.63 1.83 20.36
CA SER A 289 -22.38 2.65 21.32
C SER A 289 -22.63 1.97 22.68
N GLY A 290 -22.64 0.64 22.72
CA GLY A 290 -22.82 -0.13 23.94
C GLY A 290 -21.54 -0.35 24.75
N ASN A 291 -20.38 -0.09 24.12
CA ASN A 291 -19.06 -0.27 24.73
C ASN A 291 -18.26 1.03 24.80
N ASP A 292 -18.88 2.16 24.45
CA ASP A 292 -18.25 3.48 24.35
C ASP A 292 -17.00 3.50 23.43
N TRP A 293 -17.01 2.67 22.37
CA TRP A 293 -15.95 2.68 21.37
C TRP A 293 -16.18 3.78 20.34
N GLN A 294 -15.10 4.37 19.87
CA GLN A 294 -15.12 5.27 18.73
C GLN A 294 -14.86 4.50 17.45
N VAL A 295 -15.52 4.91 16.38
CA VAL A 295 -15.34 4.37 15.03
C VAL A 295 -14.83 5.49 14.15
N ILE A 296 -13.63 5.34 13.63
CA ILE A 296 -13.00 6.27 12.71
C ILE A 296 -13.00 5.63 11.32
N GLU A 297 -13.70 6.26 10.39
CA GLU A 297 -13.76 5.86 8.99
C GLU A 297 -13.07 6.91 8.12
N ALA A 298 -12.24 6.50 7.19
CA ALA A 298 -11.64 7.37 6.19
C ALA A 298 -11.66 6.72 4.80
N GLY A 299 -11.89 7.53 3.77
CA GLY A 299 -11.66 7.12 2.39
C GLY A 299 -10.17 6.93 2.16
N THR A 300 -9.81 5.89 1.39
CA THR A 300 -8.42 5.63 1.01
C THR A 300 -8.15 6.14 -0.41
N THR A 301 -6.89 6.09 -0.84
CA THR A 301 -6.52 6.22 -2.25
C THR A 301 -6.37 4.86 -2.94
N VAL A 302 -6.70 3.77 -2.25
CA VAL A 302 -6.60 2.41 -2.81
C VAL A 302 -7.72 2.16 -3.79
N ILE A 303 -7.36 2.10 -5.06
CA ILE A 303 -8.28 1.77 -6.14
C ILE A 303 -8.27 0.28 -6.42
N ASN A 304 -9.42 -0.27 -6.75
CA ASN A 304 -9.55 -1.65 -7.24
C ASN A 304 -10.15 -1.63 -8.65
N TYR A 305 -9.61 -2.46 -9.50
CA TYR A 305 -9.92 -2.45 -10.93
C TYR A 305 -9.84 -3.85 -11.53
N LEU A 306 -10.45 -4.01 -12.70
CA LEU A 306 -10.28 -5.18 -13.56
C LEU A 306 -9.35 -4.78 -14.72
N SER A 307 -8.19 -5.43 -14.83
CA SER A 307 -7.28 -5.32 -15.97
C SER A 307 -7.77 -6.22 -17.10
N LEU A 308 -7.72 -5.75 -18.34
CA LEU A 308 -8.15 -6.46 -19.55
C LEU A 308 -6.97 -6.63 -20.51
N ASN A 309 -6.51 -7.85 -20.70
CA ASN A 309 -5.37 -8.15 -21.57
C ASN A 309 -5.75 -8.06 -23.05
N GLN A 310 -5.30 -6.99 -23.71
CA GLN A 310 -5.63 -6.72 -25.10
C GLN A 310 -4.89 -7.60 -26.12
N LYS A 311 -3.89 -8.38 -25.68
CA LYS A 311 -3.15 -9.31 -26.55
C LYS A 311 -3.88 -10.62 -26.83
N ILE A 312 -4.88 -10.96 -26.03
CA ILE A 312 -5.55 -12.25 -26.12
C ILE A 312 -7.07 -12.12 -26.13
N GLU A 313 -7.73 -13.01 -26.89
CA GLU A 313 -9.18 -13.11 -26.90
C GLU A 313 -9.73 -13.33 -25.47
N PRO A 314 -10.88 -12.75 -25.17
CA PRO A 314 -11.74 -11.95 -26.02
C PRO A 314 -11.50 -10.42 -25.91
N PHE A 315 -10.48 -9.97 -25.19
CA PHE A 315 -10.25 -8.56 -24.88
C PHE A 315 -9.38 -7.81 -25.92
N ASP A 316 -9.01 -8.46 -27.00
CA ASP A 316 -8.50 -7.82 -28.22
C ASP A 316 -9.59 -7.01 -28.94
N ASP A 317 -10.88 -7.40 -28.81
CA ASP A 317 -12.02 -6.61 -29.34
C ASP A 317 -12.44 -5.50 -28.38
N LEU A 318 -12.42 -4.25 -28.86
CA LEU A 318 -12.85 -3.06 -28.12
C LEU A 318 -14.32 -3.13 -27.68
N ASN A 319 -15.22 -3.67 -28.52
CA ASN A 319 -16.64 -3.77 -28.17
C ASN A 319 -16.85 -4.76 -27.02
N VAL A 320 -16.05 -5.82 -26.93
CA VAL A 320 -16.07 -6.73 -25.80
C VAL A 320 -15.63 -6.01 -24.51
N ARG A 321 -14.53 -5.22 -24.56
CA ARG A 321 -14.09 -4.44 -23.40
C ARG A 321 -15.15 -3.43 -22.94
N LYS A 322 -15.80 -2.72 -23.90
CA LYS A 322 -16.92 -1.79 -23.62
C LYS A 322 -18.14 -2.51 -23.04
N ALA A 323 -18.47 -3.68 -23.57
CA ALA A 323 -19.55 -4.50 -23.03
C ALA A 323 -19.29 -4.88 -21.56
N VAL A 324 -18.06 -5.35 -21.25
CA VAL A 324 -17.70 -5.72 -19.88
C VAL A 324 -17.70 -4.49 -18.96
N ALA A 325 -17.26 -3.31 -19.42
CA ALA A 325 -17.35 -2.06 -18.64
C ALA A 325 -18.81 -1.71 -18.26
N ALA A 326 -19.75 -1.86 -19.21
CA ALA A 326 -21.17 -1.60 -18.98
C ALA A 326 -21.85 -2.65 -18.08
N MET A 327 -21.33 -3.87 -18.02
CA MET A 327 -21.85 -4.95 -17.16
C MET A 327 -21.51 -4.77 -15.68
N MET A 328 -20.51 -3.95 -15.33
CA MET A 328 -20.07 -3.81 -13.94
C MET A 328 -21.13 -3.09 -13.11
N ASP A 329 -21.60 -3.76 -12.06
CA ASP A 329 -22.52 -3.20 -11.06
C ASP A 329 -21.71 -2.95 -9.77
N ARG A 330 -21.15 -1.74 -9.67
CA ARG A 330 -20.22 -1.36 -8.61
C ARG A 330 -20.92 -1.23 -7.26
N GLN A 331 -22.17 -0.74 -7.27
CA GLN A 331 -22.97 -0.66 -6.05
C GLN A 331 -23.25 -2.06 -5.49
N LEU A 332 -23.64 -3.00 -6.34
CA LEU A 332 -23.87 -4.40 -5.93
C LEU A 332 -22.60 -5.05 -5.39
N ILE A 333 -21.43 -4.75 -5.97
CA ILE A 333 -20.13 -5.23 -5.46
C ILE A 333 -19.88 -4.65 -4.05
N SER A 334 -20.05 -3.33 -3.86
CA SER A 334 -19.90 -2.67 -2.56
C SER A 334 -20.81 -3.30 -1.50
N ASP A 335 -22.08 -3.49 -1.81
CA ASP A 335 -23.07 -4.00 -0.87
C ASP A 335 -22.78 -5.46 -0.47
N ARG A 336 -22.39 -6.31 -1.43
CA ARG A 336 -22.23 -7.75 -1.18
C ARG A 336 -20.85 -8.16 -0.69
N ALA A 337 -19.80 -7.56 -1.25
CA ALA A 337 -18.43 -7.92 -0.90
C ALA A 337 -17.92 -7.14 0.31
N PHE A 338 -18.38 -5.88 0.46
CA PHE A 338 -17.85 -4.95 1.44
C PHE A 338 -18.88 -4.42 2.43
N LYS A 339 -20.17 -4.79 2.31
CA LYS A 339 -21.25 -4.35 3.20
C LYS A 339 -21.38 -2.82 3.30
N GLY A 340 -21.06 -2.10 2.21
CA GLY A 340 -21.01 -0.65 2.17
C GLY A 340 -19.69 -0.02 2.64
N GLN A 341 -18.70 -0.83 3.02
CA GLN A 341 -17.37 -0.38 3.46
C GLN A 341 -16.40 -0.12 2.30
N ALA A 342 -16.91 -0.01 1.10
CA ALA A 342 -16.20 0.44 -0.09
C ALA A 342 -17.13 1.33 -0.90
N GLU A 343 -16.55 2.25 -1.66
CA GLU A 343 -17.29 3.16 -2.52
C GLU A 343 -17.15 2.77 -4.00
N PRO A 344 -18.22 2.81 -4.81
CA PRO A 344 -18.11 2.70 -6.25
C PRO A 344 -17.10 3.71 -6.81
N LEU A 345 -16.25 3.26 -7.73
CA LEU A 345 -15.23 4.08 -8.38
C LEU A 345 -15.38 4.05 -9.89
N TYR A 346 -15.39 5.25 -10.52
CA TYR A 346 -15.67 5.42 -11.94
C TYR A 346 -14.51 6.07 -12.71
N SER A 347 -13.35 6.20 -12.06
CA SER A 347 -12.07 6.58 -12.67
C SER A 347 -10.95 5.81 -11.98
N LEU A 348 -9.79 5.65 -12.61
CA LEU A 348 -8.60 5.15 -11.91
C LEU A 348 -7.99 6.21 -10.98
N ILE A 349 -8.25 7.51 -11.24
CA ILE A 349 -7.89 8.56 -10.29
C ILE A 349 -8.87 8.52 -9.11
N PRO A 350 -8.40 8.44 -7.86
CA PRO A 350 -9.24 8.44 -6.66
C PRO A 350 -10.08 9.70 -6.47
N LYS A 351 -11.20 9.58 -5.77
CA LYS A 351 -12.13 10.68 -5.50
C LYS A 351 -11.53 11.84 -4.68
N SER A 352 -10.44 11.61 -3.98
CA SER A 352 -9.75 12.61 -3.17
C SER A 352 -8.97 13.65 -3.99
N PHE A 353 -8.74 13.40 -5.29
CA PHE A 353 -8.05 14.36 -6.16
C PHE A 353 -9.04 15.28 -6.87
N GLY A 354 -8.69 16.56 -6.98
CA GLY A 354 -9.53 17.57 -7.65
C GLY A 354 -9.82 17.28 -9.12
N VAL A 355 -8.94 16.53 -9.79
CA VAL A 355 -9.06 16.11 -11.20
C VAL A 355 -9.86 14.81 -11.37
N TYR A 356 -10.42 14.23 -10.29
CA TYR A 356 -11.31 13.09 -10.41
C TYR A 356 -12.52 13.43 -11.30
N ASN A 357 -12.76 12.56 -12.28
CA ASN A 357 -13.94 12.68 -13.13
C ASN A 357 -14.58 11.27 -13.27
N PRO A 358 -15.87 11.08 -12.97
CA PRO A 358 -16.55 9.79 -13.02
C PRO A 358 -16.84 9.32 -14.46
N VAL A 359 -15.83 9.35 -15.32
CA VAL A 359 -15.96 9.12 -16.77
C VAL A 359 -16.59 7.77 -17.15
N PHE A 360 -16.36 6.71 -16.35
CA PHE A 360 -16.96 5.40 -16.59
C PHE A 360 -18.45 5.36 -16.27
N GLU A 361 -18.92 6.14 -15.28
CA GLU A 361 -20.35 6.26 -14.97
C GLU A 361 -21.09 6.92 -16.11
N GLU A 362 -20.55 8.02 -16.65
CA GLU A 362 -21.13 8.77 -17.75
C GLU A 362 -21.12 7.96 -19.06
N ALA A 363 -20.04 7.23 -19.35
CA ALA A 363 -19.86 6.50 -20.61
C ALA A 363 -20.62 5.16 -20.64
N TYR A 364 -20.65 4.43 -19.52
CA TYR A 364 -21.12 3.04 -19.50
C TYR A 364 -22.24 2.79 -18.49
N GLY A 365 -22.43 3.68 -17.51
CA GLY A 365 -23.35 3.48 -16.40
C GLY A 365 -22.85 2.47 -15.38
N ASP A 366 -23.76 1.93 -14.58
CA ASP A 366 -23.50 0.93 -13.55
C ASP A 366 -24.53 -0.22 -13.70
N GLY A 367 -24.06 -1.45 -13.99
CA GLY A 367 -24.92 -2.58 -14.30
C GLY A 367 -25.82 -2.36 -15.52
N ASN A 368 -25.35 -1.65 -16.54
CA ASN A 368 -26.11 -1.27 -17.73
C ASN A 368 -26.12 -2.41 -18.77
N TYR A 369 -26.90 -3.45 -18.50
CA TYR A 369 -26.96 -4.63 -19.36
C TYR A 369 -27.64 -4.38 -20.71
N GLU A 370 -28.43 -3.32 -20.87
CA GLU A 370 -28.98 -2.94 -22.15
C GLU A 370 -27.94 -2.38 -23.12
N GLU A 371 -27.06 -1.53 -22.61
CA GLU A 371 -25.93 -1.01 -23.37
C GLU A 371 -24.90 -2.11 -23.65
N ALA A 372 -24.63 -2.97 -22.66
CA ALA A 372 -23.75 -4.12 -22.83
C ALA A 372 -24.21 -5.03 -24.00
N ARG A 373 -25.52 -5.27 -24.16
CA ARG A 373 -26.05 -6.06 -25.30
C ARG A 373 -25.71 -5.44 -26.64
N LYS A 374 -25.78 -4.11 -26.79
CA LYS A 374 -25.43 -3.45 -28.03
C LYS A 374 -23.94 -3.64 -28.40
N TYR A 375 -23.07 -3.54 -27.42
CA TYR A 375 -21.66 -3.79 -27.65
C TYR A 375 -21.39 -5.28 -27.96
N LEU A 376 -22.07 -6.22 -27.28
CA LEU A 376 -21.94 -7.65 -27.58
C LEU A 376 -22.43 -7.96 -29.02
N GLU A 377 -23.55 -7.38 -29.45
CA GLU A 377 -24.03 -7.51 -30.82
C GLU A 377 -23.01 -6.96 -31.84
N ALA A 378 -22.39 -5.79 -31.55
CA ALA A 378 -21.35 -5.20 -32.38
C ALA A 378 -20.08 -6.07 -32.46
N ALA A 379 -19.77 -6.84 -31.42
CA ALA A 379 -18.69 -7.82 -31.37
C ALA A 379 -19.06 -9.19 -32.01
N GLY A 380 -20.30 -9.36 -32.49
CA GLY A 380 -20.77 -10.62 -33.07
C GLY A 380 -21.05 -11.72 -32.06
N ILE A 381 -21.23 -11.37 -30.79
CA ILE A 381 -21.58 -12.29 -29.71
C ILE A 381 -23.07 -12.61 -29.77
N THR A 382 -23.41 -13.91 -29.74
CA THR A 382 -24.77 -14.43 -29.81
C THR A 382 -24.92 -15.63 -28.87
N GLU A 383 -26.15 -16.14 -28.70
CA GLU A 383 -26.38 -17.37 -27.92
C GLU A 383 -25.68 -18.61 -28.52
N ASP A 384 -25.47 -18.62 -29.86
CA ASP A 384 -24.72 -19.70 -30.53
C ASP A 384 -23.20 -19.51 -30.44
N ASN A 385 -22.73 -18.29 -30.15
CA ASN A 385 -21.33 -17.93 -29.96
C ASN A 385 -21.19 -16.98 -28.76
N PRO A 386 -21.38 -17.47 -27.52
CA PRO A 386 -21.38 -16.64 -26.33
C PRO A 386 -19.97 -16.13 -25.97
N LEU A 387 -19.91 -14.94 -25.38
CA LEU A 387 -18.69 -14.44 -24.75
C LEU A 387 -18.29 -15.33 -23.58
N ALA A 388 -17.03 -15.73 -23.53
CA ALA A 388 -16.45 -16.43 -22.39
C ALA A 388 -15.16 -15.73 -21.94
N PHE A 389 -15.05 -15.41 -20.65
CA PHE A 389 -13.83 -14.85 -20.07
C PHE A 389 -13.62 -15.31 -18.63
N GLU A 390 -12.41 -15.09 -18.12
CA GLU A 390 -12.02 -15.55 -16.80
C GLU A 390 -11.52 -14.37 -15.96
N ILE A 391 -11.99 -14.26 -14.73
CA ILE A 391 -11.52 -13.27 -13.75
C ILE A 391 -10.57 -13.97 -12.77
N TRP A 392 -9.30 -13.59 -12.83
CA TRP A 392 -8.28 -14.03 -11.89
C TRP A 392 -8.11 -13.06 -10.73
N TYR A 393 -7.79 -13.58 -9.54
CA TYR A 393 -7.49 -12.75 -8.37
C TYR A 393 -6.53 -13.47 -7.39
N PRO A 394 -5.82 -12.74 -6.48
CA PRO A 394 -4.94 -13.34 -5.47
C PRO A 394 -5.72 -14.19 -4.46
N SER A 395 -5.31 -15.44 -4.26
CA SER A 395 -6.03 -16.45 -3.44
C SER A 395 -6.22 -16.06 -1.96
N ALA A 396 -5.38 -15.18 -1.42
CA ALA A 396 -5.47 -14.73 -0.03
C ALA A 396 -6.56 -13.67 0.22
N SER A 397 -7.24 -13.16 -0.83
CA SER A 397 -8.21 -12.07 -0.70
C SER A 397 -9.66 -12.57 -0.67
N THR A 398 -10.23 -12.71 0.52
CA THR A 398 -11.66 -13.03 0.70
C THR A 398 -12.60 -12.00 0.06
N PRO A 399 -12.40 -10.66 0.23
CA PRO A 399 -13.27 -9.68 -0.40
C PRO A 399 -13.26 -9.76 -1.93
N ARG A 400 -12.09 -9.98 -2.57
CA ARG A 400 -12.02 -10.16 -4.03
C ARG A 400 -12.69 -11.44 -4.50
N ALA A 401 -12.61 -12.53 -3.72
CA ALA A 401 -13.35 -13.75 -4.02
C ALA A 401 -14.87 -13.49 -4.07
N VAL A 402 -15.40 -12.74 -3.11
CA VAL A 402 -16.82 -12.37 -3.08
C VAL A 402 -17.15 -11.43 -4.23
N ALA A 403 -16.33 -10.42 -4.49
CA ALA A 403 -16.52 -9.47 -5.59
C ALA A 403 -16.55 -10.17 -6.96
N ALA A 404 -15.56 -11.01 -7.27
CA ALA A 404 -15.49 -11.75 -8.52
C ALA A 404 -16.71 -12.67 -8.73
N ASN A 405 -17.15 -13.38 -7.68
CA ASN A 405 -18.36 -14.20 -7.74
C ASN A 405 -19.65 -13.37 -7.86
N THR A 406 -19.69 -12.17 -7.26
CA THR A 406 -20.82 -11.24 -7.41
C THR A 406 -20.91 -10.76 -8.87
N ILE A 407 -19.79 -10.34 -9.47
CA ILE A 407 -19.70 -9.96 -10.89
C ILE A 407 -20.20 -11.10 -11.77
N LYS A 408 -19.65 -12.30 -11.60
CA LYS A 408 -20.08 -13.50 -12.34
C LYS A 408 -21.59 -13.70 -12.27
N GLN A 409 -22.14 -13.75 -11.06
CA GLN A 409 -23.58 -14.03 -10.86
C GLN A 409 -24.47 -12.95 -11.47
N ALA A 410 -24.12 -11.68 -11.30
CA ALA A 410 -24.88 -10.55 -11.84
C ALA A 410 -24.91 -10.60 -13.37
N ILE A 411 -23.78 -10.83 -14.02
CA ILE A 411 -23.66 -10.93 -15.48
C ILE A 411 -24.45 -12.13 -16.01
N GLU A 412 -24.21 -13.33 -15.49
CA GLU A 412 -24.86 -14.56 -16.00
C GLU A 412 -26.38 -14.57 -15.77
N GLN A 413 -26.86 -13.92 -14.71
CA GLN A 413 -28.31 -13.76 -14.47
C GLN A 413 -28.97 -12.74 -15.41
N SER A 414 -28.26 -11.66 -15.76
CA SER A 414 -28.78 -10.57 -16.59
C SER A 414 -28.62 -10.83 -18.09
N LEU A 415 -27.63 -11.64 -18.47
CA LEU A 415 -27.29 -11.98 -19.86
C LEU A 415 -27.22 -13.52 -20.05
N PRO A 416 -28.30 -14.25 -19.72
CA PRO A 416 -28.27 -15.70 -19.77
C PRO A 416 -28.05 -16.21 -21.20
N GLY A 417 -27.11 -17.14 -21.37
CA GLY A 417 -26.73 -17.71 -22.66
C GLY A 417 -25.82 -16.83 -23.53
N LEU A 418 -25.65 -15.53 -23.20
CA LEU A 418 -24.79 -14.63 -23.96
C LEU A 418 -23.39 -14.49 -23.37
N VAL A 419 -23.24 -14.60 -22.04
CA VAL A 419 -21.95 -14.43 -21.34
C VAL A 419 -21.73 -15.53 -20.31
N ASN A 420 -20.54 -16.09 -20.33
CA ASN A 420 -20.07 -17.09 -19.37
C ASN A 420 -18.81 -16.56 -18.67
N VAL A 421 -18.84 -16.43 -17.35
CA VAL A 421 -17.70 -15.95 -16.54
C VAL A 421 -17.14 -17.10 -15.72
N THR A 422 -15.83 -17.32 -15.83
CA THR A 422 -15.08 -18.21 -14.94
C THR A 422 -14.36 -17.38 -13.88
N VAL A 423 -14.31 -17.85 -12.65
CA VAL A 423 -13.58 -17.22 -11.56
C VAL A 423 -12.47 -18.13 -11.09
N SER A 424 -11.24 -17.65 -11.13
CA SER A 424 -10.03 -18.40 -10.79
C SER A 424 -9.11 -17.63 -9.86
N THR A 425 -8.23 -18.35 -9.19
CA THR A 425 -7.33 -17.77 -8.19
C THR A 425 -5.95 -18.41 -8.27
N ALA A 426 -4.93 -17.62 -7.96
CA ALA A 426 -3.55 -18.06 -7.82
C ALA A 426 -2.90 -17.45 -6.59
N GLU A 427 -1.81 -18.04 -6.11
CA GLU A 427 -0.97 -17.43 -5.10
C GLU A 427 -0.37 -16.12 -5.67
N SER A 428 -0.17 -15.10 -4.83
CA SER A 428 0.12 -13.74 -5.28
C SER A 428 1.37 -13.64 -6.19
N ALA A 429 2.49 -14.26 -5.82
CA ALA A 429 3.71 -14.20 -6.63
C ALA A 429 3.52 -14.88 -7.99
N THR A 430 2.87 -16.06 -8.01
CA THR A 430 2.53 -16.78 -9.25
C THR A 430 1.54 -15.99 -10.10
N LEU A 431 0.58 -15.30 -9.47
CA LEU A 431 -0.39 -14.47 -10.19
C LEU A 431 0.33 -13.36 -10.96
N TRP A 432 1.21 -12.61 -10.29
CA TRP A 432 1.90 -11.49 -10.92
C TRP A 432 2.89 -11.93 -12.00
N GLU A 433 3.64 -13.01 -11.79
CA GLU A 433 4.48 -13.60 -12.84
C GLU A 433 3.68 -13.96 -14.10
N ASN A 434 2.49 -14.52 -13.93
CA ASN A 434 1.61 -14.87 -15.06
C ASN A 434 0.94 -13.64 -15.70
N VAL A 435 0.65 -12.59 -14.92
CA VAL A 435 0.15 -11.31 -15.43
C VAL A 435 1.17 -10.67 -16.36
N GLU A 436 2.41 -10.51 -15.91
CA GLU A 436 3.52 -9.95 -16.69
C GLU A 436 3.79 -10.73 -17.97
N ASN A 437 3.62 -12.07 -17.92
CA ASN A 437 3.78 -12.96 -19.08
C ASN A 437 2.53 -13.02 -19.99
N GLY A 438 1.46 -12.29 -19.68
CA GLY A 438 0.23 -12.24 -20.47
C GLY A 438 -0.60 -13.52 -20.47
N ALA A 439 -0.46 -14.37 -19.43
CA ALA A 439 -1.15 -15.67 -19.39
C ALA A 439 -2.65 -15.56 -19.06
N TYR A 440 -3.10 -14.45 -18.49
CA TYR A 440 -4.48 -14.24 -18.06
C TYR A 440 -5.18 -13.20 -18.94
N ASN A 441 -6.45 -13.44 -19.25
CA ASN A 441 -7.22 -12.48 -20.04
C ASN A 441 -7.79 -11.34 -19.20
N SER A 442 -8.09 -11.56 -17.91
CA SER A 442 -8.41 -10.46 -16.98
C SER A 442 -8.01 -10.76 -15.54
N VAL A 443 -7.66 -9.70 -14.80
CA VAL A 443 -7.20 -9.79 -13.41
C VAL A 443 -7.86 -8.73 -12.56
N LEU A 444 -8.48 -9.14 -11.46
CA LEU A 444 -9.03 -8.27 -10.43
C LEU A 444 -7.93 -7.90 -9.44
N SER A 445 -7.47 -6.67 -9.50
CA SER A 445 -6.33 -6.15 -8.75
C SER A 445 -6.64 -4.84 -8.04
N ASN A 446 -5.63 -4.30 -7.36
CA ASN A 446 -5.66 -2.99 -6.72
C ASN A 446 -4.34 -2.25 -6.93
N TRP A 447 -4.39 -0.95 -6.68
CA TRP A 447 -3.22 -0.09 -6.66
C TRP A 447 -3.18 0.71 -5.36
N TYR A 448 -2.02 0.76 -4.74
CA TYR A 448 -1.67 1.65 -3.64
C TYR A 448 -0.75 2.74 -4.19
N ALA A 449 -1.03 3.99 -3.89
CA ALA A 449 -0.18 5.08 -4.32
C ALA A 449 1.15 5.09 -3.57
N ASP A 450 2.25 5.29 -4.29
CA ASP A 450 3.58 5.49 -3.71
C ASP A 450 3.74 6.92 -3.16
N TYR A 451 3.06 7.87 -3.77
CA TYR A 451 2.99 9.27 -3.40
C TYR A 451 1.66 9.87 -3.88
N PHE A 452 1.25 10.94 -3.23
CA PHE A 452 -0.07 11.54 -3.45
C PHE A 452 -0.02 12.56 -4.61
N ASP A 453 -0.14 12.05 -5.83
CA ASP A 453 -0.26 12.82 -7.07
C ASP A 453 -1.09 12.02 -8.10
N PRO A 454 -1.97 12.67 -8.91
CA PRO A 454 -2.76 11.98 -9.94
C PRO A 454 -1.91 11.19 -10.94
N GLU A 455 -0.67 11.59 -11.16
CA GLU A 455 0.29 10.89 -12.01
C GLU A 455 0.45 9.42 -11.60
N ASN A 456 0.48 9.14 -10.30
CA ASN A 456 0.63 7.78 -9.77
C ASN A 456 -0.57 6.86 -10.07
N PHE A 457 -1.66 7.42 -10.60
CA PHE A 457 -2.88 6.71 -11.00
C PHE A 457 -3.12 6.68 -12.51
N VAL A 458 -2.24 7.25 -13.31
CA VAL A 458 -2.33 7.21 -14.78
C VAL A 458 -1.08 6.61 -15.41
N GLN A 459 0.11 6.98 -14.94
CA GLN A 459 1.37 6.50 -15.49
C GLN A 459 1.48 4.95 -15.44
N PRO A 460 1.22 4.26 -14.32
CA PRO A 460 1.31 2.80 -14.25
C PRO A 460 0.33 2.07 -15.17
N PHE A 461 -0.74 2.74 -15.58
CA PHE A 461 -1.84 2.16 -16.36
C PHE A 461 -1.84 2.51 -17.84
N LEU A 462 -1.09 3.53 -18.24
CA LEU A 462 -1.12 4.03 -19.62
C LEU A 462 0.24 4.11 -20.29
N THR A 463 1.35 3.89 -19.57
CA THR A 463 2.70 4.01 -20.13
C THR A 463 3.19 2.69 -20.70
N CYS A 464 3.72 2.74 -21.92
CA CYS A 464 4.41 1.66 -22.58
C CYS A 464 5.76 2.17 -23.09
N ASP A 465 6.86 1.52 -22.68
CA ASP A 465 8.22 1.92 -23.06
C ASP A 465 8.63 1.35 -24.41
N GLU A 466 8.27 0.08 -24.70
CA GLU A 466 8.53 -0.59 -25.97
C GLU A 466 7.25 -1.28 -26.47
N GLY A 467 6.86 -0.99 -27.69
CA GLY A 467 5.67 -1.55 -28.33
C GLY A 467 5.21 -0.73 -29.53
N ASN A 468 4.13 -1.13 -30.15
CA ASN A 468 3.46 -0.42 -31.23
C ASN A 468 2.00 -0.90 -31.36
N ALA A 469 1.23 -0.31 -32.30
CA ALA A 469 -0.17 -0.66 -32.49
C ALA A 469 -0.41 -2.12 -32.93
N GLU A 470 0.59 -2.83 -33.47
CA GLU A 470 0.46 -4.23 -33.92
C GLU A 470 0.87 -5.20 -32.81
N THR A 471 1.96 -4.91 -32.10
CA THR A 471 2.49 -5.79 -31.04
C THR A 471 1.91 -5.49 -29.67
N LEU A 472 1.22 -4.33 -29.54
CA LEU A 472 0.82 -3.74 -28.28
C LEU A 472 2.03 -3.50 -27.36
N CYS A 473 1.84 -3.32 -26.05
CA CYS A 473 2.96 -3.11 -25.15
C CYS A 473 3.77 -4.39 -24.93
N GLU A 474 5.06 -4.34 -25.19
CA GLU A 474 5.99 -5.45 -25.00
C GLU A 474 6.82 -5.27 -23.73
N VAL A 475 7.19 -4.00 -23.41
CA VAL A 475 7.90 -3.62 -22.19
C VAL A 475 7.28 -2.33 -21.67
N GLY A 476 6.98 -2.26 -20.40
CA GLY A 476 6.45 -1.07 -19.75
C GLY A 476 5.38 -1.35 -18.71
N SER A 477 4.83 -0.28 -18.13
CA SER A 477 3.90 -0.38 -17.01
C SER A 477 2.61 -1.10 -17.37
N THR A 478 2.07 -0.91 -18.59
CA THR A 478 0.83 -1.58 -19.03
C THR A 478 1.02 -3.09 -19.23
N GLN A 479 2.23 -3.53 -19.64
CA GLN A 479 2.60 -4.95 -19.69
C GLN A 479 2.70 -5.52 -18.26
N ALA A 480 3.38 -4.84 -17.36
CA ALA A 480 3.53 -5.26 -15.97
C ALA A 480 2.19 -5.34 -15.22
N ASN A 481 1.22 -4.46 -15.55
CA ASN A 481 -0.14 -4.44 -15.00
C ASN A 481 -1.17 -5.26 -15.82
N GLY A 482 -0.73 -5.99 -16.85
CA GLY A 482 -1.49 -7.02 -17.54
C GLY A 482 -2.52 -6.56 -18.56
N SER A 483 -2.60 -5.27 -18.91
CA SER A 483 -3.48 -4.81 -20.00
C SER A 483 -2.79 -4.87 -21.36
N PHE A 484 -1.47 -4.76 -21.40
CA PHE A 484 -0.65 -4.65 -22.61
C PHE A 484 -1.08 -3.50 -23.53
N TYR A 485 -1.78 -2.51 -22.98
CA TYR A 485 -2.24 -1.35 -23.71
C TYR A 485 -1.08 -0.56 -24.30
N TYR A 486 -1.21 -0.15 -25.57
CA TYR A 486 -0.29 0.75 -26.25
C TYR A 486 -1.05 1.90 -26.90
N SER A 487 -0.60 3.12 -26.68
CA SER A 487 -1.10 4.32 -27.34
C SER A 487 -0.03 5.40 -27.40
N ASP A 488 0.35 5.82 -28.61
CA ASP A 488 1.23 6.97 -28.82
C ASP A 488 0.67 8.24 -28.15
N LYS A 489 -0.65 8.41 -28.19
CA LYS A 489 -1.31 9.55 -27.55
C LYS A 489 -1.17 9.49 -26.03
N ALA A 490 -1.37 8.33 -25.40
CA ALA A 490 -1.21 8.16 -23.97
C ALA A 490 0.24 8.45 -23.53
N ASN A 491 1.24 7.85 -24.18
CA ASN A 491 2.65 8.10 -23.91
C ASN A 491 3.02 9.58 -24.07
N THR A 492 2.46 10.24 -25.09
CA THR A 492 2.66 11.69 -25.30
C THR A 492 2.07 12.52 -24.16
N LEU A 493 0.82 12.25 -23.77
CA LEU A 493 0.14 12.96 -22.68
C LEU A 493 0.84 12.73 -21.34
N ILE A 494 1.30 11.50 -21.05
CA ILE A 494 2.10 11.21 -19.85
C ILE A 494 3.40 12.02 -19.84
N THR A 495 4.09 12.11 -20.97
CA THR A 495 5.31 12.93 -21.09
C THR A 495 5.00 14.42 -20.88
N GLN A 496 3.89 14.92 -21.43
CA GLN A 496 3.48 16.31 -21.30
C GLN A 496 3.10 16.66 -19.85
N GLN A 497 2.28 15.85 -19.17
CA GLN A 497 1.91 16.10 -17.77
C GLN A 497 3.13 16.03 -16.84
N ASN A 498 4.14 15.20 -17.14
CA ASN A 498 5.39 15.16 -16.38
C ASN A 498 6.22 16.45 -16.51
N ALA A 499 6.13 17.14 -17.64
CA ALA A 499 6.87 18.38 -17.88
C ALA A 499 6.08 19.64 -17.49
N GLU A 500 4.76 19.58 -17.35
CA GLU A 500 3.89 20.73 -17.11
C GLU A 500 3.91 21.15 -15.63
N GLN A 501 4.32 22.39 -15.36
CA GLN A 501 4.36 22.97 -14.01
C GLN A 501 3.12 23.82 -13.69
N ASP A 502 2.34 24.20 -14.70
CA ASP A 502 1.09 24.92 -14.52
C ASP A 502 -0.02 23.93 -14.17
N VAL A 503 -0.60 24.07 -12.98
CA VAL A 503 -1.58 23.12 -12.43
C VAL A 503 -2.82 23.01 -13.31
N GLU A 504 -3.38 24.14 -13.79
CA GLU A 504 -4.62 24.12 -14.61
C GLU A 504 -4.38 23.41 -15.96
N LYS A 505 -3.22 23.61 -16.57
CA LYS A 505 -2.88 22.92 -17.82
C LYS A 505 -2.62 21.43 -17.60
N ARG A 506 -1.97 21.08 -16.49
CA ARG A 506 -1.70 19.69 -16.11
C ARG A 506 -3.01 18.97 -15.83
N ASP A 507 -3.97 19.62 -15.17
CA ASP A 507 -5.30 19.07 -14.92
C ASP A 507 -6.03 18.77 -16.23
N GLY A 508 -5.96 19.66 -17.22
CA GLY A 508 -6.52 19.40 -18.56
C GLY A 508 -5.91 18.17 -19.25
N ILE A 509 -4.61 17.89 -19.02
CA ILE A 509 -3.96 16.68 -19.54
C ILE A 509 -4.51 15.43 -18.83
N PHE A 510 -4.75 15.49 -17.52
CA PHE A 510 -5.38 14.38 -16.80
C PHE A 510 -6.81 14.11 -17.26
N GLU A 511 -7.58 15.13 -17.62
CA GLU A 511 -8.90 14.95 -18.23
C GLU A 511 -8.80 14.19 -19.56
N GLU A 512 -7.83 14.54 -20.43
CA GLU A 512 -7.61 13.82 -21.68
C GLU A 512 -7.16 12.37 -21.47
N LEU A 513 -6.33 12.09 -20.45
CA LEU A 513 -5.93 10.72 -20.08
C LEU A 513 -7.12 9.89 -19.58
N GLN A 514 -8.01 10.48 -18.79
CA GLN A 514 -9.25 9.82 -18.36
C GLN A 514 -10.19 9.54 -19.54
N GLN A 515 -10.24 10.44 -20.54
CA GLN A 515 -10.99 10.20 -21.75
C GLN A 515 -10.45 8.99 -22.54
N LEU A 516 -9.13 8.85 -22.67
CA LEU A 516 -8.53 7.68 -23.32
C LEU A 516 -8.89 6.37 -22.62
N MET A 517 -9.01 6.39 -21.29
CA MET A 517 -9.39 5.20 -20.54
C MET A 517 -10.80 4.70 -20.90
N ILE A 518 -11.77 5.59 -21.15
CA ILE A 518 -13.11 5.16 -21.57
C ILE A 518 -13.20 4.87 -23.07
N ASP A 519 -12.35 5.50 -23.89
CA ASP A 519 -12.34 5.23 -25.32
C ASP A 519 -11.81 3.83 -25.62
N ASP A 520 -10.73 3.40 -24.94
CA ASP A 520 -9.98 2.17 -25.22
C ASP A 520 -10.18 1.04 -24.19
N VAL A 521 -10.69 1.37 -23.02
CA VAL A 521 -11.02 0.45 -21.90
C VAL A 521 -9.92 -0.58 -21.59
N PRO A 522 -8.69 -0.16 -21.29
CA PRO A 522 -7.64 -1.10 -20.89
C PRO A 522 -7.83 -1.66 -19.45
N TYR A 523 -8.51 -0.88 -18.62
CA TYR A 523 -8.87 -1.19 -17.25
C TYR A 523 -10.28 -0.72 -16.96
N ILE A 524 -10.94 -1.38 -16.02
CA ILE A 524 -12.26 -0.97 -15.54
C ILE A 524 -12.14 -0.67 -14.05
N PRO A 525 -12.25 0.60 -13.60
CA PRO A 525 -12.30 0.94 -12.18
C PRO A 525 -13.58 0.38 -11.56
N LEU A 526 -13.47 -0.14 -10.32
CA LEU A 526 -14.58 -0.85 -9.67
C LEU A 526 -14.95 -0.25 -8.32
N TRP A 527 -14.02 -0.18 -7.38
CA TRP A 527 -14.28 0.40 -6.06
C TRP A 527 -13.02 0.99 -5.44
N GLN A 528 -13.24 1.92 -4.53
CA GLN A 528 -12.25 2.49 -3.61
C GLN A 528 -12.57 1.98 -2.21
N THR A 529 -11.58 1.45 -1.49
CA THR A 529 -11.79 0.94 -0.13
C THR A 529 -11.92 2.09 0.86
N LYS A 530 -12.48 1.79 2.03
CA LYS A 530 -12.42 2.63 3.21
C LYS A 530 -11.54 1.96 4.25
N ASP A 531 -10.82 2.76 5.02
CA ASP A 531 -10.06 2.30 6.17
C ASP A 531 -10.85 2.56 7.46
N TYR A 532 -10.73 1.65 8.41
CA TYR A 532 -11.40 1.70 9.70
C TYR A 532 -10.39 1.59 10.82
N VAL A 533 -10.57 2.44 11.83
CA VAL A 533 -9.88 2.35 13.11
C VAL A 533 -10.92 2.34 14.21
N PHE A 534 -10.79 1.45 15.17
CA PHE A 534 -11.62 1.40 16.38
C PHE A 534 -10.78 1.73 17.59
N THR A 535 -11.29 2.59 18.46
CA THR A 535 -10.58 2.99 19.69
C THR A 535 -11.47 2.83 20.91
N THR A 536 -10.86 2.68 22.08
CA THR A 536 -11.56 2.83 23.37
C THR A 536 -11.92 4.28 23.61
N ALA A 537 -12.85 4.53 24.54
CA ALA A 537 -13.40 5.86 24.81
C ALA A 537 -12.40 6.87 25.38
N ASP A 538 -11.30 6.37 25.95
CA ASP A 538 -10.22 7.16 26.54
C ASP A 538 -9.11 7.52 25.57
N VAL A 539 -9.28 7.21 24.28
CA VAL A 539 -8.30 7.52 23.21
C VAL A 539 -8.91 8.52 22.25
N ASP A 540 -8.30 9.69 22.16
CA ASP A 540 -8.74 10.81 21.33
C ASP A 540 -7.74 11.13 20.22
N ASN A 541 -8.11 12.03 19.29
CA ASN A 541 -7.29 12.56 18.19
C ASN A 541 -6.74 11.49 17.24
N VAL A 542 -7.47 10.38 17.08
CA VAL A 542 -7.12 9.34 16.10
C VAL A 542 -7.66 9.73 14.73
N ALA A 543 -6.79 9.83 13.75
CA ALA A 543 -7.14 10.17 12.38
C ALA A 543 -6.35 9.33 11.37
N ILE A 544 -6.99 9.02 10.25
CA ILE A 544 -6.34 8.50 9.05
C ILE A 544 -6.29 9.67 8.06
N GLU A 545 -5.06 10.03 7.67
CA GLU A 545 -4.86 11.14 6.74
C GLU A 545 -5.25 10.75 5.29
N PRO A 546 -5.60 11.73 4.43
CA PRO A 546 -5.92 11.46 3.02
C PRO A 546 -4.83 10.70 2.26
N ASN A 547 -3.55 10.88 2.63
CA ASN A 547 -2.40 10.15 2.12
C ASN A 547 -2.19 8.77 2.78
N GLN A 548 -3.19 8.30 3.56
CA GLN A 548 -3.19 7.01 4.30
C GLN A 548 -2.15 6.92 5.41
N GLN A 549 -1.55 8.01 5.81
CA GLN A 549 -0.67 8.01 6.98
C GLN A 549 -1.49 8.00 8.28
N PHE A 550 -0.95 7.32 9.27
CA PHE A 550 -1.53 7.21 10.60
C PHE A 550 -0.62 7.97 11.58
N LEU A 551 -1.10 9.13 12.03
CA LEU A 551 -0.28 10.09 12.80
C LEU A 551 -0.27 9.71 14.28
N LEU A 552 0.65 8.84 14.66
CA LEU A 552 0.76 8.29 16.03
C LEU A 552 1.02 9.37 17.08
N TRP A 553 1.69 10.46 16.72
CA TRP A 553 2.03 11.56 17.65
C TRP A 553 0.84 12.43 18.05
N GLN A 554 -0.27 12.37 17.30
CA GLN A 554 -1.50 13.12 17.63
C GLN A 554 -2.41 12.34 18.58
N ILE A 555 -2.25 11.02 18.68
CA ILE A 555 -3.09 10.17 19.51
C ILE A 555 -2.90 10.56 20.97
N GLU A 556 -3.99 10.93 21.63
CA GLU A 556 -4.04 11.26 23.05
C GLU A 556 -4.73 10.14 23.82
N LYS A 557 -4.09 9.65 24.88
CA LYS A 557 -4.71 8.71 25.80
C LYS A 557 -5.02 9.43 27.10
N GLY A 558 -6.33 9.55 27.41
CA GLY A 558 -6.80 10.16 28.66
C GLY A 558 -6.31 9.34 29.86
N GLY A 559 -5.62 10.00 30.79
CA GLY A 559 -5.37 9.41 32.09
C GLY A 559 -6.70 9.23 32.84
N GLU A 560 -6.84 8.16 33.63
CA GLU A 560 -7.98 7.99 34.50
C GLU A 560 -8.18 9.25 35.35
N GLY A 561 -9.31 9.99 35.11
CA GLY A 561 -9.71 11.15 35.86
C GLY A 561 -10.21 10.78 37.26
#